data_3b2a5c65e74dab5f705d97dd97c37fdd
#
_entry.id   3b2a5c65e74dab5f705d97dd97c37fdd
#
_cell.length_a   1.000
_cell.length_b   1.000
_cell.length_c   1.000
_cell.angle_alpha   90.00
_cell.angle_beta   90.00
_cell.angle_gamma   90.00
#
_symmetry.space_group_name_H-M   'P 1'
#
loop_
_entity.id
_entity.type
_entity.pdbx_description
1 polymer ?
#
loop_
_entity_poly.entity_id
_entity_poly.type
_entity_poly.pdbx_seq_one_letter_code
_entity_poly.pdbx_strand_id
1 'polypeptide(L)'
;MELQSITRYPLKGFAGERLSKVSTHRFKTLQGDRQHALQYTERHPAKQKGWRPKKFFVQSVQTDLCSQIRVDWTSEMVHFDYHGDALAIDRDPFDGDTLTQWIRSLSPDLGQLTLETLATGFTDEREAYVSLLNRSTVTAIAEATDTSDHPERYRGNLLIDGVHPFEELSWVGRTLQIGKATFEIVEPIVRCRATECDWHGSRTADFLDRLDRQLNTDVCGLFLRSLDDSEIVESDELIMVN
;
A
#
# COMPACT_ATOMS: atom_id res chain seq x y z
N MET A 1 16.78 -12.83 -9.77
CA MET A 1 15.78 -11.81 -9.35
C MET A 1 16.10 -11.43 -7.91
N GLU A 2 15.94 -10.19 -7.55
CA GLU A 2 16.21 -9.73 -6.18
C GLU A 2 15.10 -8.83 -5.64
N LEU A 3 14.96 -8.78 -4.32
CA LEU A 3 14.05 -7.88 -3.61
C LEU A 3 14.70 -6.49 -3.50
N GLN A 4 14.27 -5.58 -4.37
CA GLN A 4 14.82 -4.22 -4.45
C GLN A 4 14.41 -3.36 -3.26
N SER A 5 13.17 -3.51 -2.78
CA SER A 5 12.69 -2.76 -1.63
C SER A 5 11.50 -3.37 -0.92
N ILE A 6 11.39 -3.03 0.35
CA ILE A 6 10.27 -3.37 1.23
C ILE A 6 9.61 -2.08 1.70
N THR A 7 8.31 -1.93 1.46
CA THR A 7 7.52 -0.80 1.94
C THR A 7 6.35 -1.29 2.78
N ARG A 8 6.21 -0.76 3.97
CA ARG A 8 5.05 -0.97 4.82
C ARG A 8 4.21 0.30 4.87
N TYR A 9 2.91 0.17 4.94
CA TYR A 9 1.96 1.29 5.00
C TYR A 9 1.19 1.25 6.32
N PRO A 10 1.74 1.71 7.46
CA PRO A 10 1.10 1.55 8.76
C PRO A 10 -0.28 2.20 8.84
N LEU A 11 -0.47 3.35 8.17
CA LEU A 11 -1.74 4.05 8.06
C LEU A 11 -2.34 3.88 6.66
N LYS A 12 -3.56 3.29 6.60
CA LYS A 12 -4.28 3.09 5.34
C LYS A 12 -4.51 4.43 4.62
N GLY A 13 -4.22 4.46 3.31
CA GLY A 13 -4.41 5.64 2.46
C GLY A 13 -3.22 6.60 2.43
N PHE A 14 -2.30 6.56 3.38
CA PHE A 14 -1.17 7.49 3.50
C PHE A 14 0.15 6.88 3.00
N ALA A 15 1.21 7.70 2.96
CA ALA A 15 2.54 7.29 2.57
C ALA A 15 3.09 6.18 3.47
N GLY A 16 3.88 5.29 2.87
CA GLY A 16 4.51 4.18 3.58
C GLY A 16 5.86 4.53 4.18
N GLU A 17 6.41 3.60 4.93
CA GLU A 17 7.80 3.60 5.40
C GLU A 17 8.62 2.53 4.68
N ARG A 18 9.85 2.88 4.33
CA ARG A 18 10.81 1.93 3.78
C ARG A 18 11.46 1.14 4.90
N LEU A 19 11.58 -0.17 4.72
CA LEU A 19 12.18 -1.08 5.69
C LEU A 19 13.33 -1.83 5.05
N SER A 20 14.44 -2.00 5.76
CA SER A 20 15.52 -2.91 5.34
C SER A 20 15.15 -4.38 5.52
N LYS A 21 14.23 -4.68 6.45
CA LYS A 21 13.73 -6.02 6.76
C LYS A 21 12.36 -5.99 7.41
N VAL A 22 11.61 -7.08 7.30
CA VAL A 22 10.30 -7.22 7.93
C VAL A 22 9.97 -8.69 8.19
N SER A 23 9.28 -8.95 9.31
CA SER A 23 8.73 -10.28 9.60
C SER A 23 7.51 -10.57 8.74
N THR A 24 7.44 -11.78 8.22
CA THR A 24 6.27 -12.38 7.58
C THR A 24 5.62 -13.37 8.54
N HIS A 25 4.31 -13.49 8.46
CA HIS A 25 3.56 -14.44 9.26
C HIS A 25 2.56 -15.18 8.38
N ARG A 26 2.44 -16.48 8.62
CA ARG A 26 1.56 -17.34 7.83
C ARG A 26 0.14 -16.77 7.75
N PHE A 27 -0.35 -16.58 6.51
CA PHE A 27 -1.68 -16.04 6.19
C PHE A 27 -1.94 -14.63 6.75
N LYS A 28 -0.88 -13.82 6.92
CA LYS A 28 -0.99 -12.41 7.29
C LYS A 28 -0.26 -11.52 6.29
N THR A 29 -0.64 -10.26 6.25
CA THR A 29 0.15 -9.23 5.59
C THR A 29 1.45 -8.97 6.35
N LEU A 30 2.32 -8.10 5.85
CA LEU A 30 3.54 -7.71 6.57
C LEU A 30 3.19 -7.14 7.95
N GLN A 31 4.03 -7.42 8.93
CA GLN A 31 3.80 -6.96 10.31
C GLN A 31 3.59 -5.45 10.36
N GLY A 32 2.44 -5.01 10.90
CA GLY A 32 2.08 -3.60 11.04
C GLY A 32 1.57 -2.93 9.76
N ASP A 33 1.45 -3.66 8.64
CA ASP A 33 0.94 -3.09 7.40
C ASP A 33 -0.55 -2.79 7.49
N ARG A 34 -0.95 -1.55 7.15
CA ARG A 34 -2.34 -1.04 7.20
C ARG A 34 -3.04 -1.27 8.54
N GLN A 35 -2.25 -1.30 9.62
CA GLN A 35 -2.74 -1.55 10.96
C GLN A 35 -3.69 -0.46 11.44
N HIS A 36 -3.49 0.77 11.01
CA HIS A 36 -4.30 1.94 11.36
C HIS A 36 -5.10 2.43 10.15
N ALA A 37 -6.29 2.97 10.40
CA ALA A 37 -7.10 3.60 9.36
C ALA A 37 -7.98 4.71 9.95
N LEU A 38 -8.10 5.83 9.24
CA LEU A 38 -9.03 6.90 9.58
C LEU A 38 -10.41 6.54 9.02
N GLN A 39 -11.36 6.27 9.89
CA GLN A 39 -12.71 5.88 9.54
C GLN A 39 -13.67 7.06 9.61
N TYR A 40 -14.57 7.17 8.65
CA TYR A 40 -15.72 8.10 8.73
C TYR A 40 -16.67 7.63 9.82
N THR A 41 -16.84 8.41 10.89
CA THR A 41 -17.66 8.05 12.06
C THR A 41 -19.12 7.79 11.66
N GLU A 42 -19.67 8.63 10.78
CA GLU A 42 -21.06 8.50 10.30
C GLU A 42 -21.31 7.27 9.42
N ARG A 43 -20.26 6.71 8.82
CA ARG A 43 -20.36 5.50 8.00
C ARG A 43 -20.14 4.22 8.80
N HIS A 44 -19.90 4.34 10.11
CA HIS A 44 -19.60 3.20 10.96
C HIS A 44 -20.84 2.32 11.13
N PRO A 45 -20.85 1.07 10.67
CA PRO A 45 -21.86 0.12 11.06
C PRO A 45 -21.63 -0.17 12.56
N ALA A 46 -22.50 0.34 13.41
CA ALA A 46 -22.36 0.45 14.88
C ALA A 46 -22.03 -0.86 15.65
N LYS A 47 -21.80 -1.98 14.95
CA LYS A 47 -21.53 -3.29 15.55
C LYS A 47 -20.48 -4.13 14.81
N GLN A 48 -19.88 -3.65 13.72
CA GLN A 48 -18.93 -4.46 12.96
C GLN A 48 -17.51 -4.25 13.50
N LYS A 49 -16.96 -5.29 14.13
CA LYS A 49 -15.54 -5.36 14.51
C LYS A 49 -14.74 -6.06 13.40
N GLY A 50 -13.46 -5.76 13.31
CA GLY A 50 -12.55 -6.40 12.36
C GLY A 50 -12.49 -5.72 11.00
N TRP A 51 -12.15 -6.48 9.97
CA TRP A 51 -11.96 -5.96 8.61
C TRP A 51 -13.24 -5.34 8.03
N ARG A 52 -13.07 -4.24 7.28
CA ARG A 52 -14.15 -3.49 6.64
C ARG A 52 -13.74 -3.03 5.24
N PRO A 53 -14.71 -2.94 4.30
CA PRO A 53 -14.45 -2.43 2.96
C PRO A 53 -13.87 -1.01 2.94
N LYS A 54 -13.05 -0.73 1.95
CA LYS A 54 -12.33 0.54 1.77
C LYS A 54 -13.21 1.80 1.79
N LYS A 55 -14.48 1.71 1.43
CA LYS A 55 -15.44 2.84 1.43
C LYS A 55 -15.68 3.48 2.81
N PHE A 56 -15.32 2.79 3.89
CA PHE A 56 -15.48 3.30 5.25
C PHE A 56 -14.30 4.16 5.71
N PHE A 57 -13.20 4.19 4.97
CA PHE A 57 -11.97 4.83 5.37
C PHE A 57 -11.58 5.99 4.45
N VAL A 58 -10.88 6.97 5.02
CA VAL A 58 -10.25 8.06 4.26
C VAL A 58 -9.10 7.49 3.43
N GLN A 59 -9.13 7.72 2.13
CA GLN A 59 -8.11 7.26 1.19
C GLN A 59 -8.17 7.98 -0.16
N SER A 60 -7.14 7.82 -0.99
CA SER A 60 -6.94 8.55 -2.24
C SER A 60 -8.03 8.34 -3.31
N VAL A 61 -8.92 7.34 -3.15
CA VAL A 61 -10.09 7.17 -4.03
C VAL A 61 -11.14 8.26 -3.80
N GLN A 62 -11.27 8.75 -2.55
CA GLN A 62 -12.28 9.74 -2.17
C GLN A 62 -11.73 11.16 -2.07
N THR A 63 -10.45 11.33 -1.74
CA THR A 63 -9.83 12.65 -1.52
C THR A 63 -8.37 12.64 -1.92
N ASP A 64 -7.89 13.75 -2.48
CA ASP A 64 -6.48 13.91 -2.82
C ASP A 64 -5.62 14.25 -1.59
N LEU A 65 -6.25 14.61 -0.48
CA LEU A 65 -5.56 14.99 0.77
C LEU A 65 -4.52 13.95 1.19
N CYS A 66 -4.87 12.65 1.13
CA CYS A 66 -3.97 11.59 1.55
C CYS A 66 -2.64 11.53 0.79
N SER A 67 -2.67 11.85 -0.51
CA SER A 67 -1.49 11.86 -1.37
C SER A 67 -0.71 13.18 -1.30
N GLN A 68 -1.34 14.25 -0.83
CA GLN A 68 -0.72 15.56 -0.64
C GLN A 68 0.00 15.69 0.72
N ILE A 69 -0.35 14.84 1.68
CA ILE A 69 0.32 14.81 2.99
C ILE A 69 1.59 13.95 2.87
N ARG A 70 2.74 14.57 3.09
CA ARG A 70 3.99 13.86 3.29
C ARG A 70 4.01 13.21 4.67
N VAL A 71 4.49 11.99 4.77
CA VAL A 71 4.60 11.27 6.05
C VAL A 71 6.02 10.72 6.19
N ASP A 72 6.66 11.05 7.29
CA ASP A 72 7.96 10.51 7.66
C ASP A 72 7.84 9.68 8.94
N TRP A 73 8.25 8.42 8.86
CA TRP A 73 8.14 7.45 9.93
C TRP A 73 9.49 7.27 10.60
N THR A 74 9.58 7.61 11.88
CA THR A 74 10.76 7.30 12.72
C THR A 74 10.44 6.17 13.71
N SER A 75 11.42 5.77 14.52
CA SER A 75 11.21 4.77 15.57
C SER A 75 10.22 5.23 16.65
N GLU A 76 10.17 6.52 16.94
CA GLU A 76 9.43 7.10 18.06
C GLU A 76 8.24 7.94 17.62
N MET A 77 8.39 8.68 16.52
CA MET A 77 7.44 9.68 16.05
C MET A 77 6.97 9.40 14.62
N VAL A 78 5.81 9.95 14.28
CA VAL A 78 5.33 10.07 12.91
C VAL A 78 5.14 11.54 12.61
N HIS A 79 5.82 12.02 11.58
CA HIS A 79 5.75 13.41 11.13
C HIS A 79 4.87 13.49 9.88
N PHE A 80 3.90 14.38 9.91
CA PHE A 80 3.02 14.71 8.79
C PHE A 80 3.27 16.15 8.36
N ASP A 81 3.27 16.42 7.06
CA ASP A 81 3.37 17.77 6.51
C ASP A 81 2.40 17.94 5.35
N TYR A 82 1.56 18.95 5.44
CA TYR A 82 0.65 19.39 4.39
C TYR A 82 0.97 20.83 4.02
N HIS A 83 1.77 21.03 2.97
CA HIS A 83 2.17 22.35 2.46
C HIS A 83 2.75 23.29 3.54
N GLY A 84 3.48 22.74 4.51
CA GLY A 84 4.09 23.49 5.60
C GLY A 84 3.25 23.56 6.89
N ASP A 85 2.00 23.10 6.86
CA ASP A 85 1.24 22.81 8.08
C ASP A 85 1.67 21.41 8.57
N ALA A 86 2.37 21.36 9.69
CA ALA A 86 3.05 20.16 10.16
C ALA A 86 2.47 19.65 11.48
N LEU A 87 2.41 18.32 11.60
CA LEU A 87 2.04 17.61 12.81
C LEU A 87 3.07 16.53 13.12
N ALA A 88 3.43 16.38 14.39
CA ALA A 88 4.19 15.24 14.88
C ALA A 88 3.40 14.56 16.00
N ILE A 89 3.28 13.23 15.94
CA ILE A 89 2.59 12.43 16.96
C ILE A 89 3.46 11.25 17.38
N ASP A 90 3.19 10.73 18.57
CA ASP A 90 3.81 9.50 19.04
C ASP A 90 3.43 8.33 18.15
N ARG A 91 4.40 7.47 17.85
CA ARG A 91 4.18 6.26 17.06
C ARG A 91 3.58 5.12 17.87
N ASP A 92 3.95 5.01 19.15
CA ASP A 92 3.46 3.97 20.04
C ASP A 92 3.33 4.52 21.50
N PRO A 93 2.10 4.69 22.02
CA PRO A 93 0.83 4.47 21.33
C PRO A 93 0.57 5.49 20.21
N PHE A 94 -0.03 5.02 19.11
CA PHE A 94 -0.34 5.91 17.98
C PHE A 94 -1.45 6.90 18.34
N ASP A 95 -1.11 8.21 18.38
CA ASP A 95 -2.05 9.27 18.78
C ASP A 95 -3.06 9.60 17.67
N GLY A 96 -4.11 8.82 17.62
CA GLY A 96 -5.17 8.98 16.63
C GLY A 96 -6.07 10.19 16.84
N ASP A 97 -6.24 10.64 18.08
CA ASP A 97 -7.12 11.79 18.40
C ASP A 97 -6.51 13.07 17.85
N THR A 98 -5.24 13.30 18.10
CA THR A 98 -4.51 14.46 17.55
C THR A 98 -4.47 14.41 16.02
N LEU A 99 -4.19 13.23 15.42
CA LEU A 99 -4.19 13.08 13.97
C LEU A 99 -5.57 13.38 13.35
N THR A 100 -6.65 12.86 13.91
CA THR A 100 -8.01 13.07 13.37
C THR A 100 -8.43 14.54 13.46
N GLN A 101 -8.07 15.24 14.53
CA GLN A 101 -8.33 16.66 14.68
C GLN A 101 -7.57 17.48 13.64
N TRP A 102 -6.29 17.18 13.42
CA TRP A 102 -5.47 17.86 12.42
C TRP A 102 -5.98 17.61 10.99
N ILE A 103 -6.28 16.37 10.62
CA ILE A 103 -6.84 16.04 9.29
C ILE A 103 -8.16 16.79 9.04
N ARG A 104 -9.01 16.92 10.06
CA ARG A 104 -10.26 17.66 9.95
C ARG A 104 -10.06 19.18 9.83
N SER A 105 -9.01 19.72 10.42
CA SER A 105 -8.67 21.16 10.23
C SER A 105 -8.24 21.45 8.80
N LEU A 106 -7.55 20.50 8.14
CA LEU A 106 -7.16 20.60 6.73
C LEU A 106 -8.33 20.41 5.76
N SER A 107 -9.28 19.56 6.10
CA SER A 107 -10.43 19.21 5.24
C SER A 107 -11.70 18.98 6.08
N PRO A 108 -12.42 20.04 6.47
CA PRO A 108 -13.65 19.93 7.28
C PRO A 108 -14.76 19.08 6.63
N ASP A 109 -14.78 19.02 5.31
CA ASP A 109 -15.78 18.27 4.52
C ASP A 109 -15.70 16.75 4.73
N LEU A 110 -14.60 16.24 5.28
CA LEU A 110 -14.48 14.82 5.65
C LEU A 110 -15.39 14.43 6.82
N GLY A 111 -15.93 15.40 7.56
CA GLY A 111 -16.79 15.17 8.72
C GLY A 111 -16.05 14.62 9.93
N GLN A 112 -16.73 13.86 10.77
CA GLN A 112 -16.13 13.25 11.95
C GLN A 112 -15.32 12.01 11.56
N LEU A 113 -14.09 11.92 12.09
CA LEU A 113 -13.16 10.81 11.87
C LEU A 113 -12.82 10.13 13.20
N THR A 114 -12.59 8.83 13.13
CA THR A 114 -12.09 8.01 14.25
C THR A 114 -10.89 7.20 13.76
N LEU A 115 -9.82 7.12 14.54
CA LEU A 115 -8.76 6.15 14.26
C LEU A 115 -9.23 4.76 14.67
N GLU A 116 -9.13 3.84 13.75
CA GLU A 116 -9.36 2.41 13.98
C GLU A 116 -8.04 1.65 13.89
N THR A 117 -7.88 0.64 14.74
CA THR A 117 -6.69 -0.21 14.76
C THR A 117 -7.11 -1.67 14.61
N LEU A 118 -6.43 -2.40 13.71
CA LEU A 118 -6.66 -3.81 13.44
C LEU A 118 -5.30 -4.51 13.23
N ALA A 119 -4.95 -5.43 14.12
CA ALA A 119 -3.65 -6.11 14.08
C ALA A 119 -3.40 -6.91 12.77
N THR A 120 -4.47 -7.35 12.09
CA THR A 120 -4.39 -8.03 10.79
C THR A 120 -4.37 -7.08 9.59
N GLY A 121 -4.46 -5.77 9.83
CA GLY A 121 -4.47 -4.73 8.81
C GLY A 121 -5.84 -4.52 8.13
N PHE A 122 -6.08 -3.28 7.70
CA PHE A 122 -7.23 -2.89 6.87
C PHE A 122 -6.85 -2.94 5.39
N THR A 123 -6.44 -4.11 4.90
CA THR A 123 -6.14 -4.37 3.49
C THR A 123 -7.35 -4.12 2.60
N ASP A 124 -7.17 -3.94 1.29
CA ASP A 124 -8.30 -3.72 0.38
C ASP A 124 -9.11 -5.01 0.17
N GLU A 125 -8.42 -6.14 0.17
CA GLU A 125 -9.04 -7.45 0.20
C GLU A 125 -9.27 -7.92 1.64
N ARG A 126 -10.24 -8.81 1.82
CA ARG A 126 -10.55 -9.38 3.14
C ARG A 126 -9.43 -10.32 3.62
N GLU A 127 -8.82 -11.00 2.69
CA GLU A 127 -7.64 -11.81 2.87
C GLU A 127 -6.41 -10.90 3.05
N ALA A 128 -5.55 -11.28 3.99
CA ALA A 128 -4.37 -10.50 4.33
C ALA A 128 -3.20 -10.83 3.39
N TYR A 129 -3.23 -10.28 2.17
CA TYR A 129 -2.16 -10.46 1.19
C TYR A 129 -1.01 -9.47 1.37
N VAL A 130 0.16 -9.88 0.90
CA VAL A 130 1.32 -9.03 0.63
C VAL A 130 1.31 -8.69 -0.86
N SER A 131 1.54 -7.44 -1.23
CA SER A 131 1.56 -7.02 -2.63
C SER A 131 2.98 -6.95 -3.17
N LEU A 132 3.20 -7.51 -4.37
CA LEU A 132 4.47 -7.52 -5.08
C LEU A 132 4.35 -6.71 -6.37
N LEU A 133 5.33 -5.86 -6.64
CA LEU A 133 5.50 -5.11 -7.88
C LEU A 133 6.77 -5.52 -8.58
N ASN A 134 6.75 -5.55 -9.91
CA ASN A 134 7.93 -5.67 -10.76
C ASN A 134 8.36 -4.29 -11.25
N ARG A 135 9.60 -3.91 -10.97
CA ARG A 135 10.18 -2.62 -11.37
C ARG A 135 10.03 -2.35 -12.87
N SER A 136 10.35 -3.35 -13.69
CA SER A 136 10.27 -3.21 -15.16
C SER A 136 8.82 -3.01 -15.64
N THR A 137 7.83 -3.64 -14.98
CA THR A 137 6.40 -3.41 -15.26
C THR A 137 5.98 -1.98 -14.91
N VAL A 138 6.41 -1.49 -13.74
CA VAL A 138 6.15 -0.10 -13.32
C VAL A 138 6.71 0.89 -14.34
N THR A 139 7.96 0.70 -14.78
CA THR A 139 8.60 1.54 -15.80
C THR A 139 7.85 1.48 -17.14
N ALA A 140 7.50 0.30 -17.63
CA ALA A 140 6.77 0.14 -18.89
C ALA A 140 5.38 0.82 -18.85
N ILE A 141 4.68 0.74 -17.71
CA ILE A 141 3.41 1.44 -17.52
C ILE A 141 3.63 2.97 -17.53
N ALA A 142 4.63 3.48 -16.82
CA ALA A 142 4.93 4.91 -16.77
C ALA A 142 5.23 5.48 -18.14
N GLU A 143 6.05 4.80 -18.94
CA GLU A 143 6.36 5.17 -20.32
C GLU A 143 5.10 5.17 -21.21
N ALA A 144 4.29 4.11 -21.16
CA ALA A 144 3.09 3.97 -21.97
C ALA A 144 2.00 5.00 -21.63
N THR A 145 1.91 5.39 -20.35
CA THR A 145 0.87 6.31 -19.86
C THR A 145 1.33 7.76 -19.77
N ASP A 146 2.61 8.05 -20.08
CA ASP A 146 3.23 9.37 -19.91
C ASP A 146 3.04 9.91 -18.48
N THR A 147 3.46 9.10 -17.51
CA THR A 147 3.39 9.42 -16.08
C THR A 147 4.71 9.18 -15.38
N SER A 148 4.79 9.61 -14.10
CA SER A 148 5.98 9.40 -13.28
C SER A 148 6.23 7.91 -13.01
N ASP A 149 7.50 7.49 -13.09
CA ASP A 149 7.96 6.13 -12.81
C ASP A 149 8.21 5.94 -11.30
N HIS A 150 7.13 6.04 -10.52
CA HIS A 150 7.15 5.88 -9.07
C HIS A 150 6.31 4.68 -8.62
N PRO A 151 6.95 3.61 -8.10
CA PRO A 151 6.23 2.41 -7.61
C PRO A 151 5.28 2.72 -6.45
N GLU A 152 5.49 3.81 -5.71
CA GLU A 152 4.64 4.29 -4.63
C GLU A 152 3.20 4.57 -5.08
N ARG A 153 2.99 4.94 -6.36
CA ARG A 153 1.66 5.08 -6.99
C ARG A 153 0.80 3.83 -6.76
N TYR A 154 1.40 2.66 -6.81
CA TYR A 154 0.73 1.37 -6.70
C TYR A 154 0.63 0.85 -5.26
N ARG A 155 1.33 1.49 -4.32
CA ARG A 155 1.32 1.13 -2.91
C ARG A 155 1.62 -0.36 -2.65
N GLY A 156 2.55 -0.91 -3.42
CA GLY A 156 3.03 -2.28 -3.27
C GLY A 156 3.96 -2.42 -2.06
N ASN A 157 3.93 -3.59 -1.42
CA ASN A 157 4.78 -3.89 -0.27
C ASN A 157 6.20 -4.28 -0.69
N LEU A 158 6.32 -5.10 -1.72
CA LEU A 158 7.57 -5.64 -2.22
C LEU A 158 7.79 -5.16 -3.65
N LEU A 159 8.97 -4.61 -3.93
CA LEU A 159 9.40 -4.28 -5.28
C LEU A 159 10.54 -5.19 -5.66
N ILE A 160 10.42 -5.86 -6.78
CA ILE A 160 11.45 -6.76 -7.32
C ILE A 160 12.09 -6.18 -8.57
N ASP A 161 13.30 -6.63 -8.88
CA ASP A 161 14.03 -6.29 -10.10
C ASP A 161 14.60 -7.56 -10.77
N GLY A 162 15.08 -7.38 -12.01
CA GLY A 162 15.66 -8.48 -12.80
C GLY A 162 14.64 -9.38 -13.48
N VAL A 163 13.43 -8.86 -13.78
CA VAL A 163 12.32 -9.54 -14.45
C VAL A 163 11.83 -8.68 -15.61
N HIS A 164 11.48 -9.30 -16.77
CA HIS A 164 10.90 -8.55 -17.88
C HIS A 164 9.54 -7.94 -17.51
N PRO A 165 9.13 -6.84 -18.20
CA PRO A 165 7.82 -6.23 -17.95
C PRO A 165 6.69 -7.26 -18.12
N PHE A 166 5.77 -7.31 -17.16
CA PHE A 166 4.59 -8.18 -17.11
C PHE A 166 4.86 -9.69 -17.03
N GLU A 167 6.13 -10.11 -17.01
CA GLU A 167 6.48 -11.55 -16.89
C GLU A 167 5.95 -12.15 -15.61
N GLU A 168 5.95 -11.38 -14.53
CA GLU A 168 5.44 -11.80 -13.22
C GLU A 168 3.98 -12.29 -13.27
N LEU A 169 3.17 -11.78 -14.19
CA LEU A 169 1.77 -12.21 -14.31
C LEU A 169 1.61 -13.68 -14.69
N SER A 170 2.64 -14.27 -15.32
CA SER A 170 2.66 -15.69 -15.65
C SER A 170 2.93 -16.62 -14.44
N TRP A 171 3.24 -16.04 -13.29
CA TRP A 171 3.59 -16.80 -12.08
C TRP A 171 2.38 -17.18 -11.21
N VAL A 172 1.20 -16.68 -11.52
CA VAL A 172 -0.03 -16.99 -10.76
C VAL A 172 -0.23 -18.49 -10.58
N GLY A 173 -0.54 -18.91 -9.35
CA GLY A 173 -0.71 -20.31 -8.96
C GLY A 173 0.59 -21.02 -8.60
N ARG A 174 1.76 -20.36 -8.73
CA ARG A 174 3.05 -20.92 -8.36
C ARG A 174 3.49 -20.47 -6.96
N THR A 175 4.55 -21.07 -6.47
CA THR A 175 5.18 -20.72 -5.19
C THR A 175 6.45 -19.90 -5.44
N LEU A 176 6.59 -18.81 -4.69
CA LEU A 176 7.76 -17.92 -4.71
C LEU A 176 8.47 -17.99 -3.36
N GLN A 177 9.76 -18.24 -3.37
CA GLN A 177 10.62 -18.08 -2.20
C GLN A 177 11.36 -16.75 -2.28
N ILE A 178 11.33 -15.95 -1.20
CA ILE A 178 12.08 -14.69 -1.03
C ILE A 178 12.95 -14.87 0.21
N GLY A 179 14.26 -14.97 0.03
CA GLY A 179 15.17 -15.34 1.09
C GLY A 179 14.75 -16.68 1.73
N LYS A 180 14.25 -16.63 2.98
CA LYS A 180 13.75 -17.82 3.70
C LYS A 180 12.22 -17.93 3.69
N ALA A 181 11.52 -16.86 3.33
CA ALA A 181 10.06 -16.82 3.35
C ALA A 181 9.47 -17.44 2.08
N THR A 182 8.35 -18.14 2.24
CA THR A 182 7.63 -18.82 1.16
C THR A 182 6.25 -18.17 0.95
N PHE A 183 5.91 -17.89 -0.30
CA PHE A 183 4.66 -17.27 -0.69
C PHE A 183 3.97 -18.05 -1.81
N GLU A 184 2.66 -18.18 -1.71
CA GLU A 184 1.79 -18.55 -2.83
C GLU A 184 1.47 -17.28 -3.65
N ILE A 185 1.60 -17.34 -4.96
CA ILE A 185 1.20 -16.27 -5.87
C ILE A 185 -0.26 -16.47 -6.22
N VAL A 186 -1.13 -15.58 -5.72
CA VAL A 186 -2.57 -15.81 -5.73
C VAL A 186 -3.22 -15.29 -7.02
N GLU A 187 -3.09 -14.00 -7.29
CA GLU A 187 -3.74 -13.34 -8.42
C GLU A 187 -3.08 -12.01 -8.77
N PRO A 188 -3.32 -11.48 -9.99
CA PRO A 188 -2.91 -10.13 -10.37
C PRO A 188 -3.70 -9.08 -9.59
N ILE A 189 -3.08 -7.90 -9.37
CA ILE A 189 -3.74 -6.77 -8.72
C ILE A 189 -4.39 -5.87 -9.77
N VAL A 190 -5.71 -5.90 -9.85
CA VAL A 190 -6.49 -4.93 -10.63
C VAL A 190 -6.40 -3.55 -9.99
N ARG A 191 -6.06 -2.53 -10.79
CA ARG A 191 -5.85 -1.18 -10.30
C ARG A 191 -7.17 -0.39 -10.26
N CYS A 192 -7.27 0.47 -9.26
CA CYS A 192 -8.43 1.32 -9.08
C CYS A 192 -8.01 2.81 -9.10
N ARG A 193 -8.99 3.70 -9.05
CA ARG A 193 -8.77 5.16 -9.09
C ARG A 193 -7.79 5.72 -8.05
N ALA A 194 -7.39 4.95 -7.04
CA ALA A 194 -6.31 5.36 -6.14
C ALA A 194 -4.98 5.56 -6.87
N THR A 195 -4.73 4.81 -7.96
CA THR A 195 -3.52 4.94 -8.78
C THR A 195 -3.52 6.17 -9.70
N GLU A 196 -4.63 6.88 -9.83
CA GLU A 196 -4.66 8.20 -10.47
C GLU A 196 -3.85 9.24 -9.69
N CYS A 197 -3.72 9.06 -8.35
CA CYS A 197 -2.86 9.90 -7.52
C CYS A 197 -1.42 9.42 -7.62
N ASP A 198 -0.50 10.35 -7.87
CA ASP A 198 0.92 10.09 -7.74
C ASP A 198 1.42 10.38 -6.31
N TRP A 199 2.72 10.12 -6.10
CA TRP A 199 3.37 10.34 -4.81
C TRP A 199 3.45 11.82 -4.38
N HIS A 200 3.36 12.75 -5.33
CA HIS A 200 3.44 14.20 -5.09
C HIS A 200 2.08 14.86 -4.94
N GLY A 201 1.02 14.08 -4.81
CA GLY A 201 -0.34 14.58 -4.62
C GLY A 201 -1.03 15.06 -5.90
N SER A 202 -0.40 14.91 -7.06
CA SER A 202 -1.04 15.19 -8.33
C SER A 202 -1.95 14.04 -8.73
N ARG A 203 -3.07 14.37 -9.40
CA ARG A 203 -3.99 13.37 -9.95
C ARG A 203 -3.96 13.39 -11.47
N THR A 204 -3.71 12.23 -12.06
CA THR A 204 -3.85 11.97 -13.50
C THR A 204 -5.18 11.26 -13.71
N ALA A 205 -6.27 12.01 -13.89
CA ALA A 205 -7.64 11.50 -13.86
C ALA A 205 -7.95 10.45 -14.93
N ASP A 206 -7.20 10.41 -16.04
CA ASP A 206 -7.33 9.46 -17.14
C ASP A 206 -6.24 8.36 -17.11
N PHE A 207 -5.55 8.17 -15.99
CA PHE A 207 -4.47 7.18 -15.88
C PHE A 207 -4.95 5.75 -16.21
N LEU A 208 -6.08 5.32 -15.65
CA LEU A 208 -6.62 3.98 -15.92
C LEU A 208 -7.06 3.82 -17.37
N ASP A 209 -7.65 4.87 -17.96
CA ASP A 209 -8.03 4.86 -19.37
C ASP A 209 -6.82 4.81 -20.29
N ARG A 210 -5.70 5.47 -19.92
CA ARG A 210 -4.44 5.37 -20.65
C ARG A 210 -3.85 3.97 -20.54
N LEU A 211 -3.84 3.39 -19.33
CA LEU A 211 -3.35 2.05 -19.06
C LEU A 211 -4.07 1.01 -19.94
N ASP A 212 -5.40 1.04 -19.95
CA ASP A 212 -6.22 0.14 -20.77
C ASP A 212 -5.96 0.37 -22.28
N ARG A 213 -5.99 1.61 -22.75
CA ARG A 213 -5.80 1.93 -24.18
C ARG A 213 -4.42 1.59 -24.72
N GLN A 214 -3.35 1.79 -23.94
CA GLN A 214 -1.98 1.64 -24.42
C GLN A 214 -1.45 0.21 -24.24
N LEU A 215 -1.86 -0.46 -23.18
CA LEU A 215 -1.34 -1.77 -22.80
C LEU A 215 -2.39 -2.87 -22.75
N ASN A 216 -3.66 -2.54 -23.00
CA ASN A 216 -4.81 -3.47 -22.94
C ASN A 216 -4.83 -4.25 -21.61
N THR A 217 -4.59 -3.54 -20.50
CA THR A 217 -4.56 -4.12 -19.15
C THR A 217 -5.00 -3.10 -18.11
N ASP A 218 -5.52 -3.57 -16.99
CA ASP A 218 -5.84 -2.80 -15.79
C ASP A 218 -5.06 -3.31 -14.57
N VAL A 219 -4.08 -4.21 -14.78
CA VAL A 219 -3.32 -4.84 -13.70
C VAL A 219 -1.90 -4.29 -13.58
N CYS A 220 -1.38 -4.28 -12.36
CA CYS A 220 0.03 -4.06 -12.05
C CYS A 220 0.36 -4.73 -10.72
N GLY A 221 1.26 -5.73 -10.76
CA GLY A 221 1.69 -6.49 -9.60
C GLY A 221 0.78 -7.67 -9.22
N LEU A 222 1.16 -8.35 -8.15
CA LEU A 222 0.59 -9.62 -7.70
C LEU A 222 0.24 -9.59 -6.21
N PHE A 223 -0.83 -10.27 -5.84
CA PHE A 223 -1.09 -10.62 -4.45
C PHE A 223 -0.38 -11.93 -4.09
N LEU A 224 0.35 -11.88 -2.97
CA LEU A 224 1.06 -13.00 -2.37
C LEU A 224 0.39 -13.39 -1.06
N ARG A 225 0.25 -14.69 -0.82
CA ARG A 225 -0.14 -15.25 0.48
C ARG A 225 1.09 -15.82 1.17
N SER A 226 1.46 -15.29 2.34
CA SER A 226 2.56 -15.85 3.14
C SER A 226 2.21 -17.25 3.64
N LEU A 227 3.09 -18.21 3.44
CA LEU A 227 2.88 -19.61 3.81
C LEU A 227 3.57 -20.03 5.10
N ASP A 228 4.48 -19.20 5.62
CA ASP A 228 5.27 -19.47 6.82
C ASP A 228 5.51 -18.21 7.67
N ASP A 229 6.05 -18.43 8.85
CA ASP A 229 6.58 -17.37 9.71
C ASP A 229 8.08 -17.26 9.43
N SER A 230 8.54 -16.11 8.94
CA SER A 230 9.92 -15.88 8.53
C SER A 230 10.28 -14.39 8.61
N GLU A 231 11.43 -14.02 8.10
CA GLU A 231 11.87 -12.63 7.88
C GLU A 231 12.40 -12.51 6.45
N ILE A 232 12.04 -11.41 5.78
CA ILE A 232 12.61 -11.01 4.48
C ILE A 232 13.44 -9.75 4.65
N VAL A 233 14.51 -9.63 3.86
CA VAL A 233 15.49 -8.55 3.91
C VAL A 233 15.66 -7.98 2.50
N GLU A 234 15.90 -6.66 2.37
CA GLU A 234 16.30 -6.08 1.08
C GLU A 234 17.51 -6.83 0.50
N SER A 235 17.51 -7.01 -0.80
CA SER A 235 18.48 -7.81 -1.56
C SER A 235 18.35 -9.32 -1.40
N ASP A 236 17.32 -9.83 -0.71
CA ASP A 236 17.03 -11.26 -0.73
C ASP A 236 16.80 -11.76 -2.18
N GLU A 237 17.35 -12.91 -2.48
CA GLU A 237 17.12 -13.57 -3.76
C GLU A 237 15.70 -14.11 -3.85
N LEU A 238 15.09 -14.01 -5.05
CA LEU A 238 13.80 -14.60 -5.37
C LEU A 238 14.00 -15.84 -6.24
N ILE A 239 13.37 -16.95 -5.83
CA ILE A 239 13.44 -18.24 -6.51
C ILE A 239 12.00 -18.76 -6.71
N MET A 240 11.66 -19.09 -7.96
CA MET A 240 10.42 -19.80 -8.24
C MET A 240 10.56 -21.26 -7.81
N VAL A 241 9.68 -21.70 -6.92
CA VAL A 241 9.60 -23.08 -6.46
C VAL A 241 8.49 -23.78 -7.25
N ASN A 242 8.82 -24.93 -7.82
CA ASN A 242 7.87 -25.73 -8.62
C ASN A 242 6.93 -26.54 -7.73
#